data_3dce7bddde908fa50a3661d8d774b803
#
_entry.id   3dce7bddde908fa50a3661d8d774b803
#
_cell.length_a   1.000
_cell.length_b   1.000
_cell.length_c   1.000
_cell.angle_alpha   90.00
_cell.angle_beta   90.00
_cell.angle_gamma   90.00
#
_symmetry.space_group_name_H-M   'P 1'
#
loop_
_entity.id
_entity.type
_entity.pdbx_description
1 polymer ?
#
loop_
_entity_poly.entity_id
_entity_poly.type
_entity_poly.pdbx_seq_one_letter_code
_entity_poly.pdbx_strand_id
1 'polypeptide(L)'
;MLVDGPKKGEFWSAEDAPYLIEIAECLSQEHPSNLVTVRKSQQTGVSILGLAWMLYISEVCPDNALYGVPGLDALRDINSGKMQPLIDEWQKKTGKAIIYPTTQRSGDGSTTYEKKFPGGAIYLANANTVMDLSAKTTRYGVKDEVSKWQELPNGADPENLFFGRFTAFRRQKSFKIFELSTPELDSGDELGEGPGHCRIDRSFRRSDKRFWNVRCAECRNELVQCDDYLRIDRKQPHKTTLACPYCGHHLSEMERVVAVRSGRYVATAEGPDRHPGFNVDAFMSLMMSYEAIAEDKINFEAKGEAGAKDYHNLVLALPYQMKGNAPDHKRLMERREDYQSNVIPAGGLLFTAGADVQGYGIFCEGVAFSEDRQTWNVFAEFFEGATDNPQQGAWVLLEEFFASEFSDAHGVLRKIEALAVDSGYRTNQVLEWCRRHPNAYAIKGVEGRGVPAISAPSNKSVNKRGKKKRFGSARSWPVGTWPLKAEFYGNLYKMGLAAGEATDPPGYCHFHKELGEEYFQQITAEYFKQTLVKGKLHEEWLKRRPDNHFLDCRIYAMAMAEHLGLSTMTKEAWARLRAQREPEIATDLLSPDSHQAIAATGPVDVVKPAKTELPKKERRRSRWGAYGN
;
A
#
# COMPACT_ATOMS: atom_id res chain seq x y z
N MET A 1 23.97 -20.30 -23.80
CA MET A 1 23.26 -21.59 -23.73
C MET A 1 22.20 -21.52 -22.65
N LEU A 2 21.03 -22.09 -22.90
CA LEU A 2 19.93 -22.13 -21.94
C LEU A 2 20.16 -23.30 -20.96
N VAL A 3 20.14 -23.00 -19.67
CA VAL A 3 20.35 -24.02 -18.62
C VAL A 3 19.05 -24.52 -18.00
N ASP A 4 17.93 -23.88 -18.39
CA ASP A 4 16.59 -24.16 -17.87
C ASP A 4 15.53 -24.00 -18.98
N GLY A 5 14.33 -24.55 -18.76
CA GLY A 5 13.19 -24.43 -19.68
C GLY A 5 13.18 -25.45 -20.82
N PRO A 6 12.20 -25.33 -21.75
CA PRO A 6 11.97 -26.30 -22.80
C PRO A 6 13.09 -26.38 -23.84
N LYS A 7 13.91 -25.35 -23.95
CA LYS A 7 15.09 -25.29 -24.84
C LYS A 7 16.41 -25.48 -24.08
N LYS A 8 16.37 -26.18 -22.95
CA LYS A 8 17.58 -26.47 -22.18
C LYS A 8 18.62 -27.19 -23.04
N GLY A 9 19.85 -26.70 -23.04
CA GLY A 9 20.95 -27.25 -23.84
C GLY A 9 21.10 -26.60 -25.22
N GLU A 10 20.19 -25.72 -25.65
CA GLU A 10 20.29 -24.93 -26.89
C GLU A 10 20.91 -23.56 -26.63
N PHE A 11 21.40 -22.93 -27.70
CA PHE A 11 21.78 -21.52 -27.62
C PHE A 11 20.53 -20.66 -27.59
N TRP A 12 20.60 -19.57 -26.80
CA TRP A 12 19.56 -18.54 -26.86
C TRP A 12 19.50 -17.94 -28.27
N SER A 13 18.28 -17.76 -28.78
CA SER A 13 18.02 -17.10 -30.06
C SER A 13 17.26 -15.80 -29.84
N ALA A 14 17.67 -14.77 -30.57
CA ALA A 14 16.97 -13.49 -30.63
C ALA A 14 15.54 -13.63 -31.17
N GLU A 15 15.27 -14.63 -32.01
CA GLU A 15 13.93 -14.90 -32.55
C GLU A 15 12.96 -15.42 -31.50
N ASP A 16 13.46 -16.06 -30.42
CA ASP A 16 12.64 -16.60 -29.34
C ASP A 16 12.25 -15.54 -28.29
N ALA A 17 13.09 -14.53 -28.10
CA ALA A 17 12.88 -13.47 -27.13
C ALA A 17 13.47 -12.13 -27.64
N PRO A 18 12.90 -11.57 -28.71
CA PRO A 18 13.43 -10.35 -29.36
C PRO A 18 13.42 -9.14 -28.41
N TYR A 19 12.51 -9.10 -27.48
CA TYR A 19 12.40 -8.05 -26.47
C TYR A 19 13.58 -8.01 -25.47
N LEU A 20 14.43 -9.03 -25.40
CA LEU A 20 15.63 -9.02 -24.56
C LEU A 20 16.82 -8.31 -25.23
N ILE A 21 16.81 -8.09 -26.53
CA ILE A 21 17.94 -7.52 -27.27
C ILE A 21 18.27 -6.12 -26.77
N GLU A 22 17.30 -5.20 -26.79
CA GLU A 22 17.50 -3.82 -26.36
C GLU A 22 17.87 -3.71 -24.87
N ILE A 23 17.33 -4.60 -24.03
CA ILE A 23 17.72 -4.69 -22.62
C ILE A 23 19.19 -5.09 -22.49
N ALA A 24 19.63 -6.09 -23.27
CA ALA A 24 21.03 -6.53 -23.29
C ALA A 24 21.97 -5.42 -23.81
N GLU A 25 21.56 -4.67 -24.84
CA GLU A 25 22.29 -3.51 -25.33
C GLU A 25 22.46 -2.44 -24.25
N CYS A 26 21.40 -2.13 -23.48
CA CYS A 26 21.47 -1.21 -22.35
C CYS A 26 22.42 -1.71 -21.24
N LEU A 27 22.64 -3.02 -21.12
CA LEU A 27 23.58 -3.62 -20.17
C LEU A 27 25.02 -3.68 -20.69
N SER A 28 25.26 -3.44 -21.99
CA SER A 28 26.62 -3.44 -22.54
C SER A 28 27.49 -2.35 -21.89
N GLN A 29 28.79 -2.53 -21.92
CA GLN A 29 29.74 -1.57 -21.35
C GLN A 29 29.66 -0.20 -22.06
N GLU A 30 29.37 -0.19 -23.35
CA GLU A 30 29.36 1.00 -24.21
C GLU A 30 28.11 1.86 -24.01
N HIS A 31 26.99 1.25 -23.56
CA HIS A 31 25.75 1.99 -23.36
C HIS A 31 25.83 2.90 -22.14
N PRO A 32 25.35 4.16 -22.19
CA PRO A 32 25.50 5.14 -21.12
C PRO A 32 24.64 4.88 -19.88
N SER A 33 23.72 3.91 -19.88
CA SER A 33 22.84 3.60 -18.74
C SER A 33 23.62 3.29 -17.46
N ASN A 34 23.13 3.78 -16.34
CA ASN A 34 23.61 3.40 -15.00
C ASN A 34 22.64 2.48 -14.25
N LEU A 35 21.36 2.61 -14.53
CA LEU A 35 20.31 1.78 -13.96
C LEU A 35 19.43 1.28 -15.10
N VAL A 36 19.23 -0.02 -15.19
CA VAL A 36 18.32 -0.66 -16.14
C VAL A 36 17.25 -1.38 -15.33
N THR A 37 16.01 -0.95 -15.45
CA THR A 37 14.87 -1.49 -14.70
C THR A 37 14.00 -2.35 -15.59
N VAL A 38 13.70 -3.59 -15.15
CA VAL A 38 12.78 -4.47 -15.87
C VAL A 38 11.68 -4.97 -14.92
N ARG A 39 10.48 -4.43 -15.11
CA ARG A 39 9.27 -4.93 -14.52
C ARG A 39 8.74 -6.06 -15.40
N LYS A 40 8.75 -7.29 -14.88
CA LYS A 40 8.54 -8.50 -15.69
C LYS A 40 7.42 -9.40 -15.18
N SER A 41 6.80 -10.12 -16.08
CA SER A 41 6.00 -11.31 -15.78
C SER A 41 6.90 -12.53 -15.53
N GLN A 42 6.28 -13.67 -15.21
CA GLN A 42 7.02 -14.92 -15.01
C GLN A 42 7.56 -15.48 -16.33
N GLN A 43 8.66 -16.23 -16.24
CA GLN A 43 9.25 -17.05 -17.33
C GLN A 43 9.53 -16.30 -18.63
N THR A 44 9.90 -15.03 -18.55
CA THR A 44 10.26 -14.19 -19.72
C THR A 44 11.75 -14.21 -20.10
N GLY A 45 12.57 -14.98 -19.41
CA GLY A 45 14.00 -15.07 -19.67
C GLY A 45 14.86 -13.95 -19.08
N VAL A 46 14.28 -12.92 -18.46
CA VAL A 46 15.00 -11.76 -17.93
C VAL A 46 16.01 -12.14 -16.83
N SER A 47 15.70 -13.07 -15.94
CA SER A 47 16.67 -13.52 -14.91
C SER A 47 17.86 -14.27 -15.54
N ILE A 48 17.62 -15.02 -16.61
CA ILE A 48 18.71 -15.67 -17.38
C ILE A 48 19.61 -14.62 -18.04
N LEU A 49 19.02 -13.53 -18.56
CA LEU A 49 19.80 -12.40 -19.08
C LEU A 49 20.70 -11.78 -17.99
N GLY A 50 20.19 -11.63 -16.75
CA GLY A 50 21.00 -11.14 -15.63
C GLY A 50 22.20 -12.05 -15.33
N LEU A 51 22.02 -13.37 -15.36
CA LEU A 51 23.10 -14.33 -15.20
C LEU A 51 24.10 -14.30 -16.38
N ALA A 52 23.60 -14.22 -17.61
CA ALA A 52 24.44 -14.10 -18.80
C ALA A 52 25.25 -12.79 -18.78
N TRP A 53 24.69 -11.71 -18.27
CA TRP A 53 25.41 -10.45 -18.08
C TRP A 53 26.59 -10.58 -17.09
N MET A 54 26.45 -11.41 -16.06
CA MET A 54 27.58 -11.68 -15.15
C MET A 54 28.75 -12.37 -15.89
N LEU A 55 28.45 -13.27 -16.82
CA LEU A 55 29.49 -13.87 -17.67
C LEU A 55 30.11 -12.87 -18.65
N TYR A 56 29.30 -12.01 -19.25
CA TYR A 56 29.75 -10.92 -20.08
C TYR A 56 30.72 -9.99 -19.31
N ILE A 57 30.40 -9.64 -18.08
CA ILE A 57 31.29 -8.85 -17.23
C ILE A 57 32.63 -9.56 -17.02
N SER A 58 32.61 -10.86 -16.72
CA SER A 58 33.85 -11.62 -16.45
C SER A 58 34.77 -11.73 -17.66
N GLU A 59 34.24 -11.66 -18.88
CA GLU A 59 35.01 -11.79 -20.13
C GLU A 59 35.36 -10.45 -20.80
N VAL A 60 34.40 -9.53 -20.85
CA VAL A 60 34.51 -8.31 -21.71
C VAL A 60 34.90 -7.07 -20.91
N CYS A 61 34.41 -6.93 -19.69
CA CYS A 61 34.65 -5.75 -18.85
C CYS A 61 34.95 -6.13 -17.39
N PRO A 62 36.05 -6.87 -17.14
CA PRO A 62 36.33 -7.44 -15.84
C PRO A 62 36.36 -6.41 -14.72
N ASP A 63 35.50 -6.59 -13.72
CA ASP A 63 35.44 -5.82 -12.47
C ASP A 63 34.56 -6.57 -11.47
N ASN A 64 34.53 -6.11 -10.23
CA ASN A 64 33.66 -6.71 -9.21
C ASN A 64 32.18 -6.51 -9.52
N ALA A 65 31.40 -7.56 -9.38
CA ALA A 65 29.96 -7.57 -9.57
C ALA A 65 29.24 -8.14 -8.34
N LEU A 66 28.07 -7.59 -8.00
CA LEU A 66 27.22 -8.03 -6.90
C LEU A 66 25.87 -8.52 -7.44
N TYR A 67 25.50 -9.77 -7.13
CA TYR A 67 24.21 -10.35 -7.51
C TYR A 67 23.36 -10.58 -6.25
N GLY A 68 22.39 -9.73 -6.01
CA GLY A 68 21.50 -9.77 -4.85
C GLY A 68 20.21 -10.52 -5.13
N VAL A 69 19.77 -11.38 -4.21
CA VAL A 69 18.53 -12.16 -4.26
C VAL A 69 17.76 -12.08 -2.93
N PRO A 70 16.42 -12.34 -2.91
CA PRO A 70 15.56 -12.04 -1.76
C PRO A 70 15.68 -13.02 -0.57
N GLY A 71 16.61 -13.95 -0.55
CA GLY A 71 16.73 -14.88 0.57
C GLY A 71 17.76 -15.98 0.34
N LEU A 72 18.06 -16.73 1.39
CA LEU A 72 19.09 -17.76 1.36
C LEU A 72 18.72 -18.95 0.44
N ASP A 73 17.44 -19.33 0.41
CA ASP A 73 16.97 -20.41 -0.47
C ASP A 73 17.06 -19.98 -1.94
N ALA A 74 16.62 -18.75 -2.26
CA ALA A 74 16.80 -18.19 -3.60
C ALA A 74 18.30 -18.10 -3.98
N LEU A 75 19.17 -17.78 -3.03
CA LEU A 75 20.62 -17.73 -3.24
C LEU A 75 21.19 -19.12 -3.60
N ARG A 76 20.73 -20.17 -2.92
CA ARG A 76 21.14 -21.55 -3.21
C ARG A 76 20.63 -22.00 -4.59
N ASP A 77 19.37 -21.73 -4.89
CA ASP A 77 18.73 -22.09 -6.16
C ASP A 77 19.41 -21.38 -7.34
N ILE A 78 19.66 -20.09 -7.23
CA ILE A 78 20.39 -19.35 -8.26
C ILE A 78 21.79 -19.92 -8.45
N ASN A 79 22.52 -20.16 -7.38
CA ASN A 79 23.91 -20.65 -7.49
C ASN A 79 23.97 -22.06 -8.09
N SER A 80 23.30 -23.04 -7.47
CA SER A 80 23.43 -24.45 -7.84
C SER A 80 22.55 -24.83 -9.05
N GLY A 81 21.37 -24.21 -9.15
CA GLY A 81 20.40 -24.54 -10.22
C GLY A 81 20.67 -23.81 -11.53
N LYS A 82 21.30 -22.62 -11.51
CA LYS A 82 21.41 -21.78 -12.71
C LYS A 82 22.83 -21.26 -12.95
N MET A 83 23.44 -20.53 -12.03
CA MET A 83 24.72 -19.86 -12.22
C MET A 83 25.85 -20.85 -12.50
N GLN A 84 26.01 -21.86 -11.64
CA GLN A 84 27.09 -22.84 -11.80
C GLN A 84 26.91 -23.67 -13.08
N PRO A 85 25.74 -24.23 -13.39
CA PRO A 85 25.52 -24.89 -14.70
C PRO A 85 25.78 -23.99 -15.90
N LEU A 86 25.41 -22.71 -15.82
CA LEU A 86 25.66 -21.75 -16.90
C LEU A 86 27.15 -21.51 -17.11
N ILE A 87 27.93 -21.35 -16.01
CA ILE A 87 29.39 -21.21 -16.05
C ILE A 87 30.02 -22.45 -16.70
N ASP A 88 29.66 -23.63 -16.23
CA ASP A 88 30.23 -24.90 -16.67
C ASP A 88 30.00 -25.13 -18.18
N GLU A 89 28.77 -24.93 -18.62
CA GLU A 89 28.41 -25.10 -20.04
C GLU A 89 29.04 -24.02 -20.93
N TRP A 90 29.09 -22.75 -20.46
CA TRP A 90 29.71 -21.67 -21.19
C TRP A 90 31.24 -21.93 -21.36
N GLN A 91 31.94 -22.29 -20.29
CA GLN A 91 33.38 -22.62 -20.34
C GLN A 91 33.66 -23.83 -21.24
N LYS A 92 32.82 -24.88 -21.14
CA LYS A 92 32.93 -26.06 -22.00
C LYS A 92 32.76 -25.74 -23.48
N LYS A 93 31.81 -24.90 -23.82
CA LYS A 93 31.49 -24.54 -25.23
C LYS A 93 32.49 -23.57 -25.83
N THR A 94 32.95 -22.62 -25.05
CA THR A 94 33.90 -21.59 -25.52
C THR A 94 35.34 -22.05 -25.46
N GLY A 95 35.63 -23.13 -24.70
CA GLY A 95 37.02 -23.57 -24.42
C GLY A 95 37.78 -22.62 -23.49
N LYS A 96 37.09 -21.62 -22.89
CA LYS A 96 37.69 -20.59 -22.04
C LYS A 96 37.41 -20.87 -20.57
N ALA A 97 38.44 -21.12 -19.77
CA ALA A 97 38.33 -21.32 -18.30
C ALA A 97 38.56 -19.97 -17.57
N ILE A 98 37.67 -19.01 -17.78
CA ILE A 98 37.82 -17.65 -17.22
C ILE A 98 37.47 -17.64 -15.72
N ILE A 99 36.38 -18.29 -15.32
CA ILE A 99 35.98 -18.38 -13.90
C ILE A 99 36.72 -19.53 -13.23
N TYR A 100 37.40 -19.21 -12.12
CA TYR A 100 38.20 -20.19 -11.41
C TYR A 100 37.34 -21.30 -10.77
N PRO A 101 37.86 -22.53 -10.73
CA PRO A 101 37.13 -23.64 -10.10
C PRO A 101 36.81 -23.39 -8.63
N THR A 102 35.70 -23.95 -8.18
CA THR A 102 35.36 -23.92 -6.74
C THR A 102 36.30 -24.82 -5.95
N THR A 103 37.00 -24.26 -4.94
CA THR A 103 37.93 -24.99 -4.09
C THR A 103 37.49 -24.93 -2.63
N GLN A 104 37.77 -26.03 -1.89
CA GLN A 104 37.52 -26.08 -0.44
C GLN A 104 38.67 -25.44 0.37
N ARG A 105 39.82 -25.13 -0.25
CA ARG A 105 40.98 -24.49 0.40
C ARG A 105 40.92 -22.99 0.22
N SER A 106 41.14 -22.27 1.29
CA SER A 106 41.22 -20.80 1.24
C SER A 106 42.41 -20.33 0.42
N GLY A 107 42.20 -19.45 -0.55
CA GLY A 107 43.22 -18.73 -1.29
C GLY A 107 42.83 -18.35 -2.69
N ASP A 108 43.01 -19.23 -3.66
CA ASP A 108 43.02 -18.83 -5.08
C ASP A 108 41.80 -19.26 -5.91
N GLY A 109 40.90 -20.06 -5.37
CA GLY A 109 39.71 -20.55 -6.09
C GLY A 109 38.41 -19.79 -5.77
N SER A 110 37.39 -20.09 -6.55
CA SER A 110 36.02 -19.65 -6.26
C SER A 110 35.46 -20.35 -5.02
N THR A 111 34.44 -19.74 -4.41
CA THR A 111 33.64 -20.35 -3.34
C THR A 111 32.19 -20.57 -3.83
N THR A 112 31.32 -21.06 -2.96
CA THR A 112 29.90 -21.20 -3.26
C THR A 112 29.27 -19.87 -3.67
N TYR A 113 29.61 -18.79 -2.98
CA TYR A 113 28.98 -17.47 -3.16
C TYR A 113 29.92 -16.39 -3.72
N GLU A 114 31.15 -16.77 -4.12
CA GLU A 114 32.10 -15.88 -4.76
C GLU A 114 32.72 -16.59 -5.96
N LYS A 115 32.47 -16.09 -7.16
CA LYS A 115 33.00 -16.63 -8.41
C LYS A 115 34.11 -15.72 -8.90
N LYS A 116 35.38 -16.12 -8.68
CA LYS A 116 36.57 -15.35 -9.03
C LYS A 116 36.96 -15.54 -10.47
N PHE A 117 37.45 -14.47 -11.07
CA PHE A 117 38.00 -14.44 -12.43
C PHE A 117 39.13 -13.40 -12.54
N PRO A 118 39.95 -13.40 -13.57
CA PRO A 118 40.98 -12.38 -13.77
C PRO A 118 40.39 -10.96 -13.81
N GLY A 119 40.77 -10.11 -12.86
CA GLY A 119 40.31 -8.73 -12.76
C GLY A 119 39.08 -8.48 -11.89
N GLY A 120 38.47 -9.52 -11.28
CA GLY A 120 37.33 -9.31 -10.39
C GLY A 120 36.70 -10.57 -9.82
N ALA A 121 35.52 -10.41 -9.25
CA ALA A 121 34.70 -11.50 -8.75
C ALA A 121 33.21 -11.17 -8.83
N ILE A 122 32.38 -12.18 -9.01
CA ILE A 122 30.93 -12.10 -8.83
C ILE A 122 30.61 -12.55 -7.40
N TYR A 123 30.03 -11.66 -6.62
CA TYR A 123 29.56 -11.94 -5.26
C TYR A 123 28.06 -12.20 -5.29
N LEU A 124 27.65 -13.37 -4.77
CA LEU A 124 26.24 -13.72 -4.60
C LEU A 124 25.80 -13.32 -3.19
N ALA A 125 24.79 -12.49 -3.06
CA ALA A 125 24.37 -11.88 -1.80
C ALA A 125 22.89 -12.15 -1.48
N ASN A 126 22.62 -12.46 -0.20
CA ASN A 126 21.27 -12.47 0.34
C ASN A 126 20.86 -11.04 0.75
N ALA A 127 19.85 -10.49 0.10
CA ALA A 127 19.37 -9.13 0.37
C ALA A 127 18.78 -8.93 1.78
N ASN A 128 18.44 -10.01 2.47
CA ASN A 128 17.95 -9.96 3.85
C ASN A 128 19.07 -9.99 4.91
N THR A 129 20.34 -9.89 4.48
CA THR A 129 21.51 -9.94 5.36
C THR A 129 22.38 -8.69 5.20
N VAL A 130 22.50 -7.88 6.26
CA VAL A 130 23.30 -6.64 6.25
C VAL A 130 24.74 -6.90 5.81
N MET A 131 25.36 -7.98 6.30
CA MET A 131 26.76 -8.29 6.02
C MET A 131 26.99 -8.57 4.53
N ASP A 132 26.10 -9.31 3.87
CA ASP A 132 26.26 -9.65 2.46
C ASP A 132 26.18 -8.41 1.57
N LEU A 133 25.33 -7.45 1.96
CA LEU A 133 25.16 -6.18 1.23
C LEU A 133 26.20 -5.12 1.60
N SER A 134 27.05 -5.34 2.62
CA SER A 134 27.91 -4.28 3.17
C SER A 134 29.40 -4.45 2.88
N ALA A 135 29.85 -5.64 2.48
CA ALA A 135 31.26 -6.01 2.59
C ALA A 135 32.15 -5.70 1.37
N LYS A 136 31.57 -5.39 0.20
CA LYS A 136 32.32 -5.35 -1.06
C LYS A 136 32.11 -4.04 -1.83
N THR A 137 33.15 -3.52 -2.49
CA THR A 137 33.03 -2.44 -3.47
C THR A 137 32.86 -3.05 -4.85
N THR A 138 31.81 -2.67 -5.56
CA THR A 138 31.45 -3.27 -6.85
C THR A 138 31.12 -2.19 -7.88
N ARG A 139 31.39 -2.50 -9.14
CA ARG A 139 31.06 -1.63 -10.28
C ARG A 139 29.77 -2.05 -10.95
N TYR A 140 29.47 -3.33 -10.96
CA TYR A 140 28.29 -3.91 -11.59
C TYR A 140 27.39 -4.57 -10.54
N GLY A 141 26.08 -4.54 -10.76
CA GLY A 141 25.16 -5.16 -9.82
C GLY A 141 23.86 -5.64 -10.44
N VAL A 142 23.35 -6.75 -9.94
CA VAL A 142 22.00 -7.26 -10.26
C VAL A 142 21.18 -7.27 -8.99
N LYS A 143 19.98 -6.71 -9.04
CA LYS A 143 18.94 -6.85 -8.02
C LYS A 143 17.86 -7.77 -8.59
N ASP A 144 17.95 -9.07 -8.31
CA ASP A 144 16.97 -10.05 -8.77
C ASP A 144 15.81 -10.16 -7.78
N GLU A 145 14.59 -10.13 -8.29
CA GLU A 145 13.33 -10.12 -7.53
C GLU A 145 13.30 -9.04 -6.43
N VAL A 146 13.70 -7.81 -6.79
CA VAL A 146 13.87 -6.69 -5.84
C VAL A 146 12.59 -6.34 -5.08
N SER A 147 11.41 -6.57 -5.63
CA SER A 147 10.14 -6.34 -4.94
C SER A 147 9.96 -7.25 -3.71
N LYS A 148 10.65 -8.39 -3.67
CA LYS A 148 10.62 -9.34 -2.56
C LYS A 148 11.68 -9.08 -1.49
N TRP A 149 12.53 -8.05 -1.66
CA TRP A 149 13.52 -7.67 -0.67
C TRP A 149 12.84 -7.02 0.54
N GLN A 150 13.02 -7.60 1.71
CA GLN A 150 12.40 -7.13 2.94
C GLN A 150 13.26 -6.07 3.62
N GLU A 151 12.64 -5.21 4.43
CA GLU A 151 13.38 -4.35 5.35
C GLU A 151 14.21 -5.18 6.32
N LEU A 152 15.42 -4.71 6.59
CA LEU A 152 16.34 -5.41 7.47
C LEU A 152 15.92 -5.24 8.94
N PRO A 153 16.29 -6.19 9.84
CA PRO A 153 15.87 -6.14 11.24
C PRO A 153 16.27 -4.87 12.01
N ASN A 154 17.26 -4.13 11.50
CA ASN A 154 17.69 -2.83 12.05
C ASN A 154 16.97 -1.63 11.43
N GLY A 155 15.94 -1.85 10.62
CA GLY A 155 15.20 -0.81 9.90
C GLY A 155 15.94 -0.22 8.69
N ALA A 156 17.08 -0.78 8.29
CA ALA A 156 17.77 -0.32 7.09
C ALA A 156 17.12 -0.88 5.82
N ASP A 157 17.03 -0.05 4.78
CA ASP A 157 16.58 -0.48 3.47
C ASP A 157 17.72 -1.23 2.74
N PRO A 158 17.49 -2.50 2.32
CA PRO A 158 18.49 -3.29 1.60
C PRO A 158 18.93 -2.64 0.28
N GLU A 159 18.07 -1.90 -0.41
CA GLU A 159 18.43 -1.19 -1.65
C GLU A 159 19.47 -0.09 -1.38
N ASN A 160 19.34 0.64 -0.28
CA ASN A 160 20.30 1.67 0.12
C ASN A 160 21.67 1.06 0.44
N LEU A 161 21.70 -0.09 1.13
CA LEU A 161 22.94 -0.81 1.42
C LEU A 161 23.58 -1.35 0.14
N PHE A 162 22.80 -1.95 -0.74
CA PHE A 162 23.26 -2.41 -2.05
C PHE A 162 23.85 -1.25 -2.85
N PHE A 163 23.14 -0.14 -2.97
CA PHE A 163 23.60 1.03 -3.73
C PHE A 163 24.86 1.67 -3.15
N GLY A 164 25.05 1.58 -1.83
CA GLY A 164 26.26 2.02 -1.16
C GLY A 164 27.54 1.35 -1.67
N ARG A 165 27.45 0.16 -2.29
CA ARG A 165 28.62 -0.58 -2.84
C ARG A 165 29.22 0.06 -4.08
N PHE A 166 28.46 0.91 -4.76
CA PHE A 166 28.83 1.57 -5.99
C PHE A 166 29.42 2.97 -5.78
N THR A 167 29.57 3.42 -4.53
CA THR A 167 29.97 4.80 -4.18
C THR A 167 31.27 5.23 -4.85
N ALA A 168 32.27 4.34 -4.96
CA ALA A 168 33.55 4.63 -5.61
C ALA A 168 33.41 5.00 -7.10
N PHE A 169 32.38 4.50 -7.77
CA PHE A 169 32.13 4.68 -9.20
C PHE A 169 31.08 5.76 -9.52
N ARG A 170 30.42 6.33 -8.47
CA ARG A 170 29.32 7.29 -8.66
C ARG A 170 29.75 8.61 -9.27
N ARG A 171 30.92 9.14 -8.86
CA ARG A 171 31.40 10.43 -9.38
C ARG A 171 31.60 10.42 -10.90
N GLN A 172 32.11 9.32 -11.42
CA GLN A 172 32.39 9.13 -12.85
C GLN A 172 31.18 8.55 -13.60
N LYS A 173 30.08 8.24 -12.89
CA LYS A 173 28.93 7.52 -13.43
C LYS A 173 29.32 6.25 -14.20
N SER A 174 30.35 5.54 -13.73
CA SER A 174 30.93 4.36 -14.38
C SER A 174 30.43 3.03 -13.79
N PHE A 175 29.41 3.06 -12.94
CA PHE A 175 28.71 1.87 -12.43
C PHE A 175 27.50 1.52 -13.32
N LYS A 176 27.06 0.27 -13.25
CA LYS A 176 25.83 -0.19 -13.88
C LYS A 176 25.08 -1.17 -12.99
N ILE A 177 23.78 -0.95 -12.82
CA ILE A 177 22.88 -1.79 -12.02
C ILE A 177 21.74 -2.26 -12.91
N PHE A 178 21.48 -3.54 -12.87
CA PHE A 178 20.33 -4.20 -13.49
C PHE A 178 19.36 -4.64 -12.41
N GLU A 179 18.16 -4.11 -12.40
CA GLU A 179 17.12 -4.51 -11.46
C GLU A 179 15.93 -5.11 -12.19
N LEU A 180 15.47 -6.23 -11.66
CA LEU A 180 14.40 -7.00 -12.26
C LEU A 180 13.53 -7.64 -11.18
N SER A 181 12.24 -7.66 -11.42
CA SER A 181 11.27 -8.32 -10.54
C SER A 181 9.92 -8.48 -11.19
N THR A 182 9.17 -9.48 -10.73
CA THR A 182 7.72 -9.41 -10.80
C THR A 182 7.25 -8.28 -9.86
N PRO A 183 6.27 -7.45 -10.28
CA PRO A 183 5.67 -6.47 -9.38
C PRO A 183 4.83 -7.16 -8.29
N GLU A 184 4.46 -6.41 -7.27
CA GLU A 184 3.60 -6.89 -6.17
C GLU A 184 2.43 -5.94 -5.98
N LEU A 185 2.42 -5.17 -4.90
CA LEU A 185 1.31 -4.28 -4.55
C LEU A 185 1.52 -2.87 -5.10
N ASP A 186 0.42 -2.24 -5.49
CA ASP A 186 0.31 -0.81 -5.77
C ASP A 186 -0.32 -0.11 -4.57
N SER A 187 0.33 0.93 -4.06
CA SER A 187 -0.21 1.76 -2.97
C SER A 187 -1.35 2.68 -3.41
N GLY A 188 -1.64 2.75 -4.72
CA GLY A 188 -2.60 3.69 -5.29
C GLY A 188 -2.10 5.13 -5.40
N ASP A 189 -0.83 5.38 -5.10
CA ASP A 189 -0.17 6.66 -5.27
C ASP A 189 0.37 6.81 -6.70
N GLU A 190 0.12 7.96 -7.35
CA GLU A 190 0.50 8.20 -8.75
C GLU A 190 2.02 8.08 -9.00
N LEU A 191 2.82 8.47 -8.02
CA LEU A 191 4.28 8.43 -8.12
C LEU A 191 4.88 7.09 -7.70
N GLY A 192 4.08 6.19 -7.10
CA GLY A 192 4.57 4.93 -6.53
C GLY A 192 5.52 5.13 -5.34
N GLU A 193 5.43 6.26 -4.65
CA GLU A 193 6.29 6.60 -3.51
C GLU A 193 5.63 6.24 -2.16
N GLY A 194 4.34 5.87 -2.19
CA GLY A 194 3.60 5.49 -1.00
C GLY A 194 4.18 4.27 -0.29
N PRO A 195 4.05 4.19 1.05
CA PRO A 195 4.49 3.03 1.80
C PRO A 195 3.82 1.74 1.31
N GLY A 196 4.58 0.65 1.24
CA GLY A 196 4.10 -0.63 0.74
C GLY A 196 4.00 -0.75 -0.78
N HIS A 197 4.30 0.31 -1.54
CA HIS A 197 4.41 0.21 -2.99
C HIS A 197 5.59 -0.68 -3.39
N CYS A 198 5.40 -1.55 -4.38
CA CYS A 198 6.46 -2.48 -4.78
C CYS A 198 7.66 -1.76 -5.43
N ARG A 199 8.86 -2.20 -5.07
CA ARG A 199 10.12 -1.55 -5.41
C ARG A 199 10.36 -1.45 -6.91
N ILE A 200 10.10 -2.51 -7.66
CA ILE A 200 10.34 -2.53 -9.11
C ILE A 200 9.43 -1.55 -9.86
N ASP A 201 8.16 -1.42 -9.47
CA ASP A 201 7.24 -0.49 -10.12
C ASP A 201 7.59 0.96 -9.78
N ARG A 202 8.02 1.23 -8.54
CA ARG A 202 8.56 2.54 -8.15
C ARG A 202 9.74 2.95 -9.04
N SER A 203 10.66 2.04 -9.27
CA SER A 203 11.80 2.29 -10.14
C SER A 203 11.37 2.48 -11.59
N PHE A 204 10.48 1.63 -12.10
CA PHE A 204 9.93 1.75 -13.45
C PHE A 204 9.20 3.08 -13.67
N ARG A 205 8.39 3.55 -12.70
CA ARG A 205 7.69 4.86 -12.79
C ARG A 205 8.65 6.05 -12.88
N ARG A 206 9.88 5.90 -12.38
CA ARG A 206 10.95 6.91 -12.44
C ARG A 206 11.81 6.84 -13.69
N SER A 207 11.64 5.83 -14.54
CA SER A 207 12.36 5.59 -15.77
C SER A 207 11.66 6.23 -16.98
N ASP A 208 12.17 5.99 -18.19
CA ASP A 208 11.55 6.39 -19.45
C ASP A 208 10.35 5.52 -19.86
N LYS A 209 10.00 4.47 -19.10
CA LYS A 209 8.80 3.64 -19.22
C LYS A 209 8.58 3.07 -20.62
N ARG A 210 9.46 2.19 -21.06
CA ARG A 210 9.37 1.55 -22.38
C ARG A 210 8.39 0.39 -22.38
N PHE A 211 7.49 0.39 -23.37
CA PHE A 211 6.56 -0.69 -23.66
C PHE A 211 6.85 -1.28 -25.04
N TRP A 212 6.63 -2.60 -25.17
CA TRP A 212 6.80 -3.30 -26.44
C TRP A 212 5.63 -3.02 -27.38
N ASN A 213 5.89 -2.35 -28.48
CA ASN A 213 4.91 -2.03 -29.50
C ASN A 213 5.03 -3.01 -30.66
N VAL A 214 3.88 -3.50 -31.09
CA VAL A 214 3.73 -4.39 -32.24
C VAL A 214 2.89 -3.70 -33.31
N ARG A 215 2.99 -4.15 -34.56
CA ARG A 215 2.18 -3.62 -35.67
C ARG A 215 0.98 -4.54 -35.93
N CYS A 216 -0.20 -3.95 -36.05
CA CYS A 216 -1.38 -4.67 -36.50
C CYS A 216 -1.17 -5.20 -37.93
N ALA A 217 -1.54 -6.46 -38.15
CA ALA A 217 -1.41 -7.11 -39.47
C ALA A 217 -2.23 -6.39 -40.56
N GLU A 218 -3.39 -5.87 -40.22
CA GLU A 218 -4.33 -5.23 -41.16
C GLU A 218 -4.01 -3.73 -41.34
N CYS A 219 -4.14 -2.90 -40.29
CA CYS A 219 -4.06 -1.45 -40.43
C CYS A 219 -2.62 -0.89 -40.26
N ARG A 220 -1.64 -1.72 -39.90
CA ARG A 220 -0.24 -1.36 -39.68
C ARG A 220 0.04 -0.35 -38.55
N ASN A 221 -0.99 0.09 -37.83
CA ASN A 221 -0.81 0.93 -36.63
C ASN A 221 -0.04 0.18 -35.55
N GLU A 222 0.82 0.91 -34.85
CA GLU A 222 1.55 0.39 -33.70
C GLU A 222 0.64 0.39 -32.46
N LEU A 223 0.67 -0.69 -31.70
CA LEU A 223 -0.10 -0.86 -30.47
C LEU A 223 0.70 -1.63 -29.42
N VAL A 224 0.41 -1.36 -28.15
CA VAL A 224 0.83 -2.22 -27.04
C VAL A 224 -0.29 -3.25 -26.83
N GLN A 225 0.08 -4.52 -26.86
CA GLN A 225 -0.85 -5.61 -26.52
C GLN A 225 -1.18 -5.56 -25.02
N CYS A 226 -2.44 -5.60 -24.68
CA CYS A 226 -2.88 -5.56 -23.29
C CYS A 226 -4.19 -6.33 -23.10
N ASP A 227 -4.52 -6.55 -21.84
CA ASP A 227 -5.67 -7.31 -21.40
C ASP A 227 -7.03 -6.73 -21.87
N ASP A 228 -7.12 -5.40 -21.99
CA ASP A 228 -8.34 -4.71 -22.43
C ASP A 228 -8.75 -5.07 -23.87
N TYR A 229 -7.79 -5.42 -24.68
CA TYR A 229 -8.01 -5.80 -26.08
C TYR A 229 -8.15 -7.30 -26.30
N LEU A 230 -7.91 -8.13 -25.27
CA LEU A 230 -8.05 -9.56 -25.33
C LEU A 230 -9.53 -9.97 -25.43
N ARG A 231 -9.86 -10.81 -26.39
CA ARG A 231 -11.22 -11.33 -26.63
C ARG A 231 -11.25 -12.81 -26.36
N ILE A 232 -11.65 -13.14 -25.13
CA ILE A 232 -11.61 -14.51 -24.59
C ILE A 232 -12.91 -15.23 -24.86
N ASP A 233 -12.84 -16.39 -25.52
CA ASP A 233 -13.90 -17.37 -25.51
C ASP A 233 -13.70 -18.28 -24.28
N ARG A 234 -14.49 -18.08 -23.22
CA ARG A 234 -14.38 -18.83 -21.96
C ARG A 234 -14.68 -20.33 -22.11
N LYS A 235 -15.40 -20.73 -23.16
CA LYS A 235 -15.71 -22.14 -23.44
C LYS A 235 -14.66 -22.79 -24.34
N GLN A 236 -13.99 -21.99 -25.15
CA GLN A 236 -13.01 -22.44 -26.12
C GLN A 236 -11.78 -21.50 -26.12
N PRO A 237 -10.93 -21.56 -25.08
CA PRO A 237 -9.79 -20.63 -24.92
C PRO A 237 -8.85 -20.56 -26.14
N HIS A 238 -8.74 -21.66 -26.91
CA HIS A 238 -7.96 -21.70 -28.15
C HIS A 238 -8.48 -20.75 -29.25
N LYS A 239 -9.69 -20.20 -29.13
CA LYS A 239 -10.25 -19.18 -30.03
C LYS A 239 -9.99 -17.74 -29.57
N THR A 240 -9.22 -17.58 -28.51
CA THR A 240 -8.88 -16.26 -28.00
C THR A 240 -8.06 -15.48 -29.02
N THR A 241 -8.41 -14.23 -29.24
CA THR A 241 -7.74 -13.29 -30.13
C THR A 241 -7.54 -11.94 -29.45
N LEU A 242 -6.72 -11.07 -30.03
CA LEU A 242 -6.57 -9.70 -29.54
C LEU A 242 -7.15 -8.73 -30.57
N ALA A 243 -8.16 -7.94 -30.18
CA ALA A 243 -8.77 -6.96 -31.06
C ALA A 243 -7.90 -5.70 -31.17
N CYS A 244 -7.56 -5.31 -32.39
CA CYS A 244 -6.84 -4.06 -32.63
C CYS A 244 -7.70 -2.86 -32.21
N PRO A 245 -7.21 -1.93 -31.35
CA PRO A 245 -8.00 -0.78 -30.91
C PRO A 245 -8.28 0.24 -32.03
N TYR A 246 -7.55 0.18 -33.14
CA TYR A 246 -7.69 1.15 -34.23
C TYR A 246 -8.63 0.70 -35.34
N CYS A 247 -8.63 -0.58 -35.72
CA CYS A 247 -9.43 -1.08 -36.84
C CYS A 247 -10.36 -2.25 -36.47
N GLY A 248 -10.31 -2.76 -35.24
CA GLY A 248 -11.12 -3.87 -34.81
C GLY A 248 -10.66 -5.25 -35.32
N HIS A 249 -9.59 -5.34 -36.13
CA HIS A 249 -9.06 -6.62 -36.61
C HIS A 249 -8.70 -7.52 -35.41
N HIS A 250 -9.08 -8.79 -35.49
CA HIS A 250 -8.79 -9.80 -34.47
C HIS A 250 -7.46 -10.52 -34.80
N LEU A 251 -6.37 -10.12 -34.15
CA LEU A 251 -5.09 -10.77 -34.33
C LEU A 251 -5.12 -12.21 -33.82
N SER A 252 -4.78 -13.13 -34.70
CA SER A 252 -4.59 -14.55 -34.37
C SER A 252 -3.23 -14.79 -33.70
N GLU A 253 -3.03 -15.98 -33.13
CA GLU A 253 -1.74 -16.34 -32.53
C GLU A 253 -0.58 -16.30 -33.53
N MET A 254 -0.82 -16.72 -34.79
CA MET A 254 0.21 -16.64 -35.86
C MET A 254 0.62 -15.20 -36.16
N GLU A 255 -0.36 -14.29 -36.27
CA GLU A 255 -0.10 -12.87 -36.49
C GLU A 255 0.62 -12.24 -35.27
N ARG A 256 0.27 -12.67 -34.03
CA ARG A 256 0.96 -12.27 -32.82
C ARG A 256 2.45 -12.61 -32.86
N VAL A 257 2.79 -13.84 -33.19
CA VAL A 257 4.19 -14.29 -33.27
C VAL A 257 5.00 -13.43 -34.24
N VAL A 258 4.45 -13.15 -35.42
CA VAL A 258 5.10 -12.28 -36.42
C VAL A 258 5.22 -10.84 -35.91
N ALA A 259 4.16 -10.32 -35.31
CA ALA A 259 4.12 -8.96 -34.79
C ALA A 259 5.10 -8.75 -33.62
N VAL A 260 5.20 -9.74 -32.70
CA VAL A 260 6.14 -9.70 -31.58
C VAL A 260 7.59 -9.76 -32.08
N ARG A 261 7.91 -10.60 -33.07
CA ARG A 261 9.27 -10.69 -33.63
C ARG A 261 9.74 -9.41 -34.31
N SER A 262 8.82 -8.63 -34.86
CA SER A 262 9.07 -7.36 -35.50
C SER A 262 8.77 -6.13 -34.65
N GLY A 263 8.44 -6.34 -33.36
CA GLY A 263 8.14 -5.29 -32.43
C GLY A 263 9.36 -4.48 -32.01
N ARG A 264 9.12 -3.42 -31.27
CA ARG A 264 10.18 -2.56 -30.71
C ARG A 264 9.70 -1.91 -29.41
N TYR A 265 10.62 -1.52 -28.57
CA TYR A 265 10.30 -0.69 -27.42
C TYR A 265 10.06 0.77 -27.81
N VAL A 266 9.09 1.38 -27.16
CA VAL A 266 8.78 2.81 -27.28
C VAL A 266 8.70 3.40 -25.88
N ALA A 267 9.50 4.43 -25.63
CA ALA A 267 9.45 5.18 -24.37
C ALA A 267 8.16 6.01 -24.30
N THR A 268 7.50 5.99 -23.16
CA THR A 268 6.24 6.72 -22.92
C THR A 268 6.39 7.90 -21.95
N ALA A 269 7.58 8.12 -21.43
CA ALA A 269 7.91 9.21 -20.53
C ALA A 269 9.32 9.75 -20.82
N GLU A 270 9.53 11.01 -20.47
CA GLU A 270 10.88 11.58 -20.37
C GLU A 270 11.48 11.11 -19.04
N GLY A 271 12.31 10.08 -19.14
CA GLY A 271 13.06 9.56 -17.99
C GLY A 271 14.45 10.22 -17.86
N PRO A 272 15.17 9.96 -16.76
CA PRO A 272 16.57 10.34 -16.66
C PRO A 272 17.41 9.68 -17.76
N ASP A 273 18.31 10.41 -18.39
CA ASP A 273 19.15 9.97 -19.54
C ASP A 273 19.85 8.61 -19.39
N ARG A 274 19.99 8.13 -18.14
CA ARG A 274 20.75 6.93 -17.82
C ARG A 274 19.91 5.85 -17.13
N HIS A 275 18.59 5.96 -17.22
CA HIS A 275 17.66 5.04 -16.58
C HIS A 275 16.58 4.54 -17.54
N PRO A 276 16.90 3.65 -18.48
CA PRO A 276 15.89 2.96 -19.27
C PRO A 276 15.11 1.97 -18.41
N GLY A 277 13.79 1.96 -18.57
CA GLY A 277 12.89 1.04 -17.88
C GLY A 277 11.99 0.29 -18.84
N PHE A 278 11.86 -1.01 -18.65
CA PHE A 278 11.16 -1.92 -19.56
C PHE A 278 10.01 -2.63 -18.85
N ASN A 279 8.84 -2.68 -19.48
CA ASN A 279 7.76 -3.58 -19.09
C ASN A 279 7.83 -4.83 -19.96
N VAL A 280 7.95 -6.00 -19.34
CA VAL A 280 8.02 -7.29 -20.03
C VAL A 280 6.89 -8.19 -19.52
N ASP A 281 5.77 -8.24 -20.23
CA ASP A 281 4.59 -9.02 -19.91
C ASP A 281 4.46 -10.32 -20.71
N ALA A 282 3.41 -11.09 -20.45
CA ALA A 282 3.17 -12.34 -21.16
C ALA A 282 2.79 -12.15 -22.64
N PHE A 283 2.23 -11.00 -23.03
CA PHE A 283 1.80 -10.76 -24.41
C PHE A 283 2.97 -10.70 -25.38
N MET A 284 4.13 -10.24 -24.94
CA MET A 284 5.34 -10.24 -25.78
C MET A 284 6.17 -11.52 -25.67
N SER A 285 5.89 -12.38 -24.68
CA SER A 285 6.61 -13.63 -24.51
C SER A 285 6.16 -14.66 -25.54
N LEU A 286 7.06 -15.12 -26.40
CA LEU A 286 6.77 -16.19 -27.35
C LEU A 286 6.70 -17.59 -26.70
N MET A 287 6.90 -17.68 -25.38
CA MET A 287 6.68 -18.89 -24.57
C MET A 287 5.22 -19.02 -24.11
N MET A 288 4.43 -17.96 -24.27
CA MET A 288 3.00 -17.91 -23.94
C MET A 288 2.20 -17.72 -25.24
N SER A 289 0.99 -18.25 -25.29
CA SER A 289 0.01 -18.00 -26.35
C SER A 289 -1.16 -17.20 -25.83
N TYR A 290 -2.00 -16.63 -26.70
CA TYR A 290 -3.27 -16.03 -26.28
C TYR A 290 -4.18 -17.02 -25.56
N GLU A 291 -4.15 -18.31 -25.98
CA GLU A 291 -4.85 -19.39 -25.30
C GLU A 291 -4.37 -19.53 -23.84
N ALA A 292 -3.06 -19.68 -23.63
CA ALA A 292 -2.48 -19.83 -22.29
C ALA A 292 -2.76 -18.60 -21.40
N ILE A 293 -2.67 -17.38 -21.94
CA ILE A 293 -3.02 -16.14 -21.21
C ILE A 293 -4.50 -16.15 -20.82
N ALA A 294 -5.40 -16.61 -21.71
CA ALA A 294 -6.82 -16.70 -21.44
C ALA A 294 -7.14 -17.75 -20.38
N GLU A 295 -6.51 -18.92 -20.44
CA GLU A 295 -6.64 -19.98 -19.43
C GLU A 295 -6.16 -19.49 -18.06
N ASP A 296 -5.00 -18.84 -18.00
CA ASP A 296 -4.50 -18.22 -16.78
C ASP A 296 -5.49 -17.20 -16.22
N LYS A 297 -6.03 -16.32 -17.05
CA LYS A 297 -7.03 -15.34 -16.61
C LYS A 297 -8.27 -16.01 -16.01
N ILE A 298 -8.82 -17.00 -16.70
CA ILE A 298 -10.01 -17.75 -16.23
C ILE A 298 -9.71 -18.45 -14.90
N ASN A 299 -8.54 -19.12 -14.80
CA ASN A 299 -8.14 -19.87 -13.61
C ASN A 299 -7.85 -18.96 -12.40
N PHE A 300 -7.24 -17.81 -12.65
CA PHE A 300 -6.96 -16.84 -11.59
C PHE A 300 -8.23 -16.11 -11.14
N GLU A 301 -9.10 -15.69 -12.04
CA GLU A 301 -10.39 -15.09 -11.68
C GLU A 301 -11.25 -15.98 -10.79
N ALA A 302 -11.22 -17.30 -11.01
CA ALA A 302 -11.92 -18.27 -10.16
C ALA A 302 -11.42 -18.29 -8.70
N LYS A 303 -10.22 -17.78 -8.42
CA LYS A 303 -9.63 -17.69 -7.07
C LYS A 303 -9.95 -16.35 -6.38
N GLY A 304 -10.79 -15.51 -6.96
CA GLY A 304 -11.17 -14.21 -6.42
C GLY A 304 -10.01 -13.19 -6.42
N GLU A 305 -9.97 -12.30 -5.43
CA GLU A 305 -8.99 -11.21 -5.41
C GLU A 305 -7.54 -11.66 -5.38
N ALA A 306 -7.24 -12.73 -4.65
CA ALA A 306 -5.88 -13.29 -4.63
C ALA A 306 -5.44 -13.73 -6.03
N GLY A 307 -6.33 -14.38 -6.78
CA GLY A 307 -6.06 -14.74 -8.15
C GLY A 307 -5.96 -13.54 -9.09
N ALA A 308 -6.80 -12.52 -8.92
CA ALA A 308 -6.69 -11.29 -9.68
C ALA A 308 -5.32 -10.61 -9.48
N LYS A 309 -4.83 -10.57 -8.23
CA LYS A 309 -3.47 -10.11 -7.92
C LYS A 309 -2.41 -10.93 -8.66
N ASP A 310 -2.51 -12.27 -8.59
CA ASP A 310 -1.54 -13.15 -9.24
C ASP A 310 -1.54 -12.95 -10.75
N TYR A 311 -2.71 -12.82 -11.39
CA TYR A 311 -2.81 -12.53 -12.81
C TYR A 311 -2.12 -11.21 -13.19
N HIS A 312 -2.41 -10.13 -12.46
CA HIS A 312 -1.76 -8.84 -12.68
C HIS A 312 -0.24 -8.90 -12.55
N ASN A 313 0.25 -9.52 -11.47
CA ASN A 313 1.67 -9.54 -11.17
C ASN A 313 2.46 -10.50 -12.05
N LEU A 314 1.92 -11.70 -12.29
CA LEU A 314 2.65 -12.81 -12.88
C LEU A 314 2.45 -12.92 -14.39
N VAL A 315 1.34 -12.38 -14.94
CA VAL A 315 1.01 -12.41 -16.36
C VAL A 315 1.15 -11.02 -16.98
N LEU A 316 0.52 -10.01 -16.41
CA LEU A 316 0.52 -8.65 -16.97
C LEU A 316 1.77 -7.84 -16.60
N ALA A 317 2.61 -8.31 -15.69
CA ALA A 317 3.72 -7.54 -15.13
C ALA A 317 3.30 -6.18 -14.57
N LEU A 318 2.10 -6.08 -14.01
CA LEU A 318 1.54 -4.87 -13.43
C LEU A 318 1.41 -5.02 -11.91
N PRO A 319 1.67 -3.98 -11.12
CA PRO A 319 1.39 -4.01 -9.70
C PRO A 319 -0.13 -4.06 -9.49
N TYR A 320 -0.57 -4.75 -8.44
CA TYR A 320 -1.98 -4.92 -8.13
C TYR A 320 -2.41 -4.02 -6.98
N GLN A 321 -3.37 -3.16 -7.25
CA GLN A 321 -4.04 -2.43 -6.18
C GLN A 321 -5.08 -3.35 -5.54
N MET A 322 -4.83 -3.77 -4.29
CA MET A 322 -5.78 -4.57 -3.54
C MET A 322 -7.10 -3.82 -3.45
N LYS A 323 -8.14 -4.40 -4.02
CA LYS A 323 -9.50 -3.85 -3.91
C LYS A 323 -10.04 -4.08 -2.51
N GLY A 324 -9.68 -5.23 -1.91
CA GLY A 324 -10.09 -5.65 -0.56
C GLY A 324 -11.60 -5.66 -0.37
N ASN A 325 -12.06 -6.14 0.78
CA ASN A 325 -13.44 -5.93 1.20
C ASN A 325 -13.66 -4.55 1.84
N ALA A 326 -12.87 -3.54 1.46
CA ALA A 326 -13.15 -2.14 1.83
C ALA A 326 -14.04 -1.50 0.78
N PRO A 327 -15.04 -0.72 1.18
CA PRO A 327 -15.87 0.05 0.28
C PRO A 327 -15.02 1.02 -0.55
N ASP A 328 -15.46 1.32 -1.76
CA ASP A 328 -14.82 2.32 -2.59
C ASP A 328 -15.00 3.71 -1.95
N HIS A 329 -13.88 4.36 -1.62
CA HIS A 329 -13.88 5.70 -0.99
C HIS A 329 -14.58 6.76 -1.87
N LYS A 330 -14.51 6.65 -3.21
CA LYS A 330 -15.20 7.57 -4.12
C LYS A 330 -16.72 7.41 -4.04
N ARG A 331 -17.22 6.16 -4.01
CA ARG A 331 -18.64 5.88 -3.81
C ARG A 331 -19.15 6.39 -2.46
N LEU A 332 -18.37 6.27 -1.40
CA LEU A 332 -18.72 6.84 -0.10
C LEU A 332 -18.76 8.37 -0.16
N MET A 333 -17.81 8.98 -0.85
CA MET A 333 -17.76 10.42 -1.04
C MET A 333 -18.98 10.95 -1.85
N GLU A 334 -19.45 10.19 -2.83
CA GLU A 334 -20.66 10.51 -3.61
C GLU A 334 -21.95 10.43 -2.75
N ARG A 335 -21.94 9.66 -1.66
CA ARG A 335 -23.05 9.50 -0.72
C ARG A 335 -23.14 10.59 0.34
N ARG A 336 -22.32 11.64 0.29
CA ARG A 336 -22.36 12.74 1.24
C ARG A 336 -23.71 13.44 1.19
N GLU A 337 -24.20 13.78 2.37
CA GLU A 337 -25.51 14.36 2.59
C GLU A 337 -25.43 15.85 2.91
N ASP A 338 -26.51 16.58 2.66
CA ASP A 338 -26.55 18.03 2.86
C ASP A 338 -26.93 18.40 4.30
N TYR A 339 -26.07 18.03 5.26
CA TYR A 339 -26.14 18.56 6.61
C TYR A 339 -24.80 19.22 7.00
N GLN A 340 -24.85 20.10 7.98
CA GLN A 340 -23.68 20.91 8.37
C GLN A 340 -22.75 20.14 9.32
N SER A 341 -21.44 20.36 9.18
CA SER A 341 -20.47 19.94 10.19
C SER A 341 -20.72 20.67 11.51
N ASN A 342 -20.30 20.06 12.62
CA ASN A 342 -20.46 20.56 13.99
C ASN A 342 -21.93 20.72 14.44
N VAL A 343 -22.87 20.11 13.74
CA VAL A 343 -24.28 20.00 14.13
C VAL A 343 -24.64 18.53 14.27
N ILE A 344 -25.29 18.18 15.37
CA ILE A 344 -25.76 16.81 15.60
C ILE A 344 -27.13 16.66 14.92
N PRO A 345 -27.24 15.81 13.88
CA PRO A 345 -28.51 15.62 13.17
C PRO A 345 -29.60 14.98 14.04
N ALA A 346 -30.84 15.11 13.63
CA ALA A 346 -31.98 14.42 14.23
C ALA A 346 -31.73 12.90 14.21
N GLY A 347 -32.12 12.19 15.27
CA GLY A 347 -31.78 10.76 15.47
C GLY A 347 -30.44 10.52 16.18
N GLY A 348 -29.55 11.49 16.22
CA GLY A 348 -28.27 11.41 16.92
C GLY A 348 -28.40 11.50 18.45
N LEU A 349 -28.76 10.40 19.11
CA LEU A 349 -29.11 10.36 20.54
C LEU A 349 -27.87 10.33 21.46
N LEU A 350 -26.82 9.55 21.13
CA LEU A 350 -25.54 9.55 21.82
C LEU A 350 -24.51 10.31 20.96
N PHE A 351 -23.62 11.07 21.62
CA PHE A 351 -22.57 11.81 20.92
C PHE A 351 -21.20 11.53 21.54
N THR A 352 -20.35 10.81 20.84
CA THR A 352 -19.03 10.39 21.29
C THR A 352 -17.94 10.78 20.30
N ALA A 353 -16.68 10.76 20.75
CA ALA A 353 -15.55 11.03 19.90
C ALA A 353 -14.39 10.05 20.12
N GLY A 354 -13.56 9.89 19.10
CA GLY A 354 -12.30 9.17 19.16
C GLY A 354 -11.15 10.05 18.71
N ALA A 355 -10.00 9.93 19.35
CA ALA A 355 -8.79 10.67 19.03
C ALA A 355 -7.58 9.74 18.87
N ASP A 356 -6.84 9.91 17.79
CA ASP A 356 -5.59 9.22 17.49
C ASP A 356 -4.41 10.18 17.60
N VAL A 357 -3.42 9.84 18.46
CA VAL A 357 -2.30 10.71 18.82
C VAL A 357 -1.07 10.36 18.01
N GLN A 358 -0.57 11.32 17.23
CA GLN A 358 0.64 11.22 16.43
C GLN A 358 1.72 12.19 16.94
N GLY A 359 2.96 12.08 16.44
CA GLY A 359 4.06 12.95 16.86
C GLY A 359 3.89 14.42 16.48
N TYR A 360 3.15 14.68 15.42
CA TYR A 360 2.94 15.98 14.78
C TYR A 360 1.55 16.56 14.99
N GLY A 361 0.65 15.83 15.66
CA GLY A 361 -0.71 16.30 15.92
C GLY A 361 -1.64 15.22 16.45
N ILE A 362 -2.91 15.58 16.60
CA ILE A 362 -3.97 14.67 17.07
C ILE A 362 -5.12 14.72 16.07
N PHE A 363 -5.50 13.56 15.52
CA PHE A 363 -6.72 13.40 14.74
C PHE A 363 -7.88 13.14 15.70
N CYS A 364 -9.04 13.73 15.42
CA CYS A 364 -10.23 13.56 16.24
C CYS A 364 -11.48 13.51 15.37
N GLU A 365 -12.36 12.54 15.65
CA GLU A 365 -13.65 12.42 14.97
C GLU A 365 -14.77 12.34 15.99
N GLY A 366 -15.83 13.14 15.80
CA GLY A 366 -17.07 13.09 16.56
C GLY A 366 -18.18 12.42 15.78
N VAL A 367 -18.87 11.50 16.46
CA VAL A 367 -19.90 10.65 15.86
C VAL A 367 -21.14 10.65 16.75
N ALA A 368 -22.29 10.90 16.14
CA ALA A 368 -23.59 10.71 16.78
C ALA A 368 -24.18 9.33 16.42
N PHE A 369 -24.91 8.72 17.34
CA PHE A 369 -25.47 7.37 17.21
C PHE A 369 -26.96 7.35 17.56
N SER A 370 -27.76 6.60 16.79
CA SER A 370 -29.15 6.27 17.11
C SER A 370 -29.29 4.93 17.83
N GLU A 371 -30.49 4.62 18.28
CA GLU A 371 -30.87 3.34 18.88
C GLU A 371 -30.64 2.16 17.93
N ASP A 372 -30.91 2.33 16.64
CA ASP A 372 -30.73 1.32 15.59
C ASP A 372 -29.33 1.32 14.98
N ARG A 373 -28.36 1.96 15.68
CA ARG A 373 -26.94 2.01 15.32
C ARG A 373 -26.61 2.79 14.04
N GLN A 374 -27.51 3.60 13.51
CA GLN A 374 -27.14 4.57 12.49
C GLN A 374 -26.13 5.55 13.07
N THR A 375 -25.23 6.06 12.24
CA THR A 375 -24.16 6.97 12.69
C THR A 375 -24.08 8.20 11.79
N TRP A 376 -23.90 9.36 12.37
CA TRP A 376 -23.63 10.62 11.69
C TRP A 376 -22.24 11.11 12.07
N ASN A 377 -21.40 11.36 11.06
CA ASN A 377 -20.17 12.11 11.30
C ASN A 377 -20.55 13.55 11.63
N VAL A 378 -20.17 14.05 12.81
CA VAL A 378 -20.43 15.42 13.24
C VAL A 378 -19.25 16.31 12.89
N PHE A 379 -18.04 15.82 13.10
CA PHE A 379 -16.80 16.50 12.70
C PHE A 379 -15.67 15.46 12.47
N ALA A 380 -14.66 15.89 11.70
CA ALA A 380 -13.38 15.20 11.54
C ALA A 380 -12.28 16.25 11.49
N GLU A 381 -11.52 16.40 12.58
CA GLU A 381 -10.55 17.49 12.77
C GLU A 381 -9.14 16.94 12.98
N PHE A 382 -8.16 17.73 12.56
CA PHE A 382 -6.75 17.50 12.84
C PHE A 382 -6.16 18.70 13.60
N PHE A 383 -5.68 18.45 14.80
CA PHE A 383 -5.03 19.44 15.64
C PHE A 383 -3.52 19.34 15.46
N GLU A 384 -2.94 20.26 14.69
CA GLU A 384 -1.51 20.29 14.42
C GLU A 384 -0.72 20.80 15.63
N GLY A 385 0.38 20.13 15.94
CA GLY A 385 1.30 20.54 17.01
C GLY A 385 2.00 19.38 17.69
N ALA A 386 3.03 19.70 18.47
CA ALA A 386 3.77 18.70 19.24
C ALA A 386 2.89 18.03 20.30
N THR A 387 3.10 16.73 20.50
CA THR A 387 2.31 15.89 21.45
C THR A 387 3.15 15.33 22.60
N ASP A 388 4.37 15.80 22.76
CA ASP A 388 5.32 15.37 23.79
C ASP A 388 5.03 15.95 25.19
N ASN A 389 4.31 17.08 25.26
CA ASN A 389 3.87 17.70 26.51
C ASN A 389 2.33 17.87 26.52
N PRO A 390 1.59 17.22 27.46
CA PRO A 390 0.12 17.25 27.50
C PRO A 390 -0.47 18.60 27.95
N GLN A 391 0.33 19.65 28.07
CA GLN A 391 -0.08 21.02 28.43
C GLN A 391 0.21 22.02 27.30
N GLN A 392 0.67 21.57 26.15
CA GLN A 392 1.09 22.41 25.03
C GLN A 392 0.73 21.76 23.68
N GLY A 393 0.91 22.53 22.61
CA GLY A 393 0.74 22.04 21.24
C GLY A 393 -0.68 21.53 20.96
N ALA A 394 -0.77 20.40 20.27
CA ALA A 394 -2.06 19.83 19.88
C ALA A 394 -2.99 19.49 21.04
N TRP A 395 -2.46 19.27 22.24
CA TRP A 395 -3.28 18.96 23.42
C TRP A 395 -4.13 20.15 23.88
N VAL A 396 -3.63 21.36 23.75
CA VAL A 396 -4.40 22.57 24.11
C VAL A 396 -5.56 22.75 23.13
N LEU A 397 -5.31 22.54 21.85
CA LEU A 397 -6.36 22.63 20.82
C LEU A 397 -7.43 21.55 21.03
N LEU A 398 -7.01 20.31 21.34
CA LEU A 398 -7.96 19.25 21.70
C LEU A 398 -8.76 19.58 22.96
N GLU A 399 -8.14 20.20 23.99
CA GLU A 399 -8.80 20.58 25.23
C GLU A 399 -9.88 21.65 24.99
N GLU A 400 -9.55 22.69 24.22
CA GLU A 400 -10.47 23.75 23.83
C GLU A 400 -11.64 23.19 23.02
N PHE A 401 -11.35 22.29 22.07
CA PHE A 401 -12.37 21.66 21.23
C PHE A 401 -13.26 20.69 22.02
N PHE A 402 -12.70 19.91 22.93
CA PHE A 402 -13.45 18.99 23.80
C PHE A 402 -14.36 19.72 24.79
N ALA A 403 -13.99 20.93 25.19
CA ALA A 403 -14.82 21.80 26.03
C ALA A 403 -15.97 22.48 25.27
N SER A 404 -15.93 22.49 23.94
CA SER A 404 -16.92 23.16 23.08
C SER A 404 -18.29 22.49 23.16
N GLU A 405 -19.31 23.25 22.83
CA GLU A 405 -20.69 22.80 22.73
C GLU A 405 -21.14 22.73 21.26
N PHE A 406 -21.87 21.70 20.93
CA PHE A 406 -22.37 21.43 19.60
C PHE A 406 -23.89 21.56 19.59
N SER A 407 -24.43 22.32 18.63
CA SER A 407 -25.88 22.41 18.47
C SER A 407 -26.43 21.09 17.90
N ASP A 408 -27.56 20.62 18.40
CA ASP A 408 -28.31 19.58 17.73
C ASP A 408 -29.36 20.15 16.77
N ALA A 409 -30.07 19.27 16.06
CA ALA A 409 -31.12 19.64 15.10
C ALA A 409 -32.29 20.43 15.74
N HIS A 410 -32.42 20.42 17.06
CA HIS A 410 -33.47 21.13 17.81
C HIS A 410 -32.92 22.41 18.47
N GLY A 411 -31.65 22.79 18.21
CA GLY A 411 -31.00 23.97 18.77
C GLY A 411 -30.51 23.78 20.23
N VAL A 412 -30.53 22.57 20.76
CA VAL A 412 -30.00 22.28 22.10
C VAL A 412 -28.48 22.09 22.01
N LEU A 413 -27.75 22.75 22.93
CA LEU A 413 -26.30 22.62 23.00
C LEU A 413 -25.89 21.37 23.77
N ARG A 414 -25.04 20.55 23.16
CA ARG A 414 -24.55 19.29 23.68
C ARG A 414 -23.04 19.24 23.69
N LYS A 415 -22.46 18.58 24.67
CA LYS A 415 -21.02 18.29 24.76
C LYS A 415 -20.75 16.86 24.29
N ILE A 416 -19.50 16.59 23.95
CA ILE A 416 -19.03 15.22 23.73
C ILE A 416 -19.21 14.43 25.03
N GLU A 417 -20.01 13.39 24.99
CA GLU A 417 -20.41 12.60 26.17
C GLU A 417 -19.31 11.66 26.65
N ALA A 418 -18.52 11.14 25.69
CA ALA A 418 -17.31 10.34 25.95
C ALA A 418 -16.30 10.52 24.82
N LEU A 419 -15.04 10.76 25.18
CA LEU A 419 -13.91 10.86 24.26
C LEU A 419 -12.92 9.74 24.53
N ALA A 420 -12.65 8.88 23.54
CA ALA A 420 -11.55 7.94 23.59
C ALA A 420 -10.26 8.59 23.05
N VAL A 421 -9.15 8.43 23.77
CA VAL A 421 -7.83 8.90 23.31
C VAL A 421 -6.89 7.72 23.26
N ASP A 422 -6.31 7.43 22.07
CA ASP A 422 -5.41 6.30 21.92
C ASP A 422 -4.12 6.48 22.72
N SER A 423 -3.77 5.46 23.50
CA SER A 423 -2.56 5.41 24.32
C SER A 423 -1.46 4.52 23.74
N GLY A 424 -1.57 4.09 22.51
CA GLY A 424 -0.56 3.29 21.81
C GLY A 424 0.75 4.07 21.62
N TYR A 425 0.63 5.33 21.21
CA TYR A 425 1.72 6.29 21.13
C TYR A 425 1.59 7.34 22.26
N ARG A 426 2.72 7.81 22.83
CA ARG A 426 2.73 8.80 23.94
C ARG A 426 1.89 8.41 25.16
N THR A 427 1.92 7.14 25.56
CA THR A 427 1.09 6.57 26.62
C THR A 427 1.03 7.42 27.89
N ASN A 428 2.16 7.97 28.37
CA ASN A 428 2.20 8.75 29.61
C ASN A 428 1.46 10.09 29.48
N GLN A 429 1.60 10.75 28.35
CA GLN A 429 0.95 12.02 28.04
C GLN A 429 -0.57 11.86 27.95
N VAL A 430 -1.01 10.80 27.25
CA VAL A 430 -2.43 10.45 27.15
C VAL A 430 -3.03 10.17 28.52
N LEU A 431 -2.38 9.33 29.34
CA LEU A 431 -2.85 9.01 30.68
C LEU A 431 -2.89 10.23 31.60
N GLU A 432 -1.93 11.14 31.48
CA GLU A 432 -1.89 12.39 32.24
C GLU A 432 -3.00 13.34 31.82
N TRP A 433 -3.23 13.48 30.50
CA TRP A 433 -4.27 14.35 29.95
C TRP A 433 -5.67 13.83 30.31
N CYS A 434 -5.99 12.57 30.03
CA CYS A 434 -7.29 11.96 30.33
C CYS A 434 -7.63 12.00 31.83
N ARG A 435 -6.64 11.91 32.71
CA ARG A 435 -6.89 12.00 34.17
C ARG A 435 -7.42 13.39 34.58
N ARG A 436 -7.12 14.43 33.84
CA ARG A 436 -7.55 15.80 34.13
C ARG A 436 -8.90 16.13 33.51
N HIS A 437 -9.34 15.37 32.53
CA HIS A 437 -10.55 15.64 31.78
C HIS A 437 -11.61 14.58 32.08
N PRO A 438 -12.69 14.91 32.79
CA PRO A 438 -13.85 14.03 32.95
C PRO A 438 -14.40 13.64 31.56
N ASN A 439 -14.87 12.41 31.43
CA ASN A 439 -15.38 11.85 30.18
C ASN A 439 -14.34 11.67 29.04
N ALA A 440 -13.04 11.85 29.33
CA ALA A 440 -11.95 11.44 28.44
C ALA A 440 -11.33 10.12 28.95
N TYR A 441 -11.24 9.15 28.06
CA TYR A 441 -10.84 7.78 28.37
C TYR A 441 -9.58 7.40 27.62
N ALA A 442 -8.48 7.13 28.32
CA ALA A 442 -7.30 6.57 27.70
C ALA A 442 -7.58 5.13 27.27
N ILE A 443 -7.55 4.86 25.99
CA ILE A 443 -7.84 3.53 25.45
C ILE A 443 -6.56 2.87 24.88
N LYS A 444 -6.64 1.57 24.68
CA LYS A 444 -5.64 0.82 23.92
C LYS A 444 -6.33 -0.19 23.02
N GLY A 445 -6.10 -0.09 21.72
CA GLY A 445 -6.53 -1.09 20.76
C GLY A 445 -5.93 -2.46 21.06
N VAL A 446 -6.77 -3.49 21.01
CA VAL A 446 -6.39 -4.90 21.17
C VAL A 446 -6.95 -5.67 19.99
N GLU A 447 -6.07 -6.36 19.29
CA GLU A 447 -6.45 -7.22 18.19
C GLU A 447 -7.05 -8.55 18.66
N GLY A 448 -7.97 -9.11 17.88
CA GLY A 448 -8.54 -10.43 18.11
C GLY A 448 -10.06 -10.45 18.05
N ARG A 449 -10.60 -11.51 17.44
CA ARG A 449 -12.05 -11.69 17.20
C ARG A 449 -12.90 -11.79 18.46
N GLY A 450 -12.33 -12.36 19.52
CA GLY A 450 -13.02 -12.58 20.78
C GLY A 450 -12.88 -11.45 21.80
N VAL A 451 -12.26 -10.33 21.43
CA VAL A 451 -12.09 -9.18 22.33
C VAL A 451 -13.35 -8.33 22.29
N PRO A 452 -14.01 -8.04 23.44
CA PRO A 452 -15.18 -7.17 23.47
C PRO A 452 -14.88 -5.77 22.93
N ALA A 453 -15.90 -5.09 22.38
CA ALA A 453 -15.77 -3.72 21.87
C ALA A 453 -15.09 -2.78 22.88
N ILE A 454 -15.43 -2.91 24.16
CA ILE A 454 -14.73 -2.28 25.27
C ILE A 454 -14.66 -3.22 26.46
N SER A 455 -13.54 -3.25 27.17
CA SER A 455 -13.33 -4.10 28.34
C SER A 455 -13.13 -3.25 29.60
N ALA A 456 -13.27 -3.89 30.78
CA ALA A 456 -13.02 -3.24 32.06
C ALA A 456 -11.60 -2.63 32.10
N PRO A 457 -11.44 -1.43 32.68
CA PRO A 457 -10.16 -0.74 32.68
C PRO A 457 -9.10 -1.46 33.50
N SER A 458 -7.87 -1.44 32.99
CA SER A 458 -6.69 -1.91 33.74
C SER A 458 -5.94 -0.72 34.34
N ASN A 459 -5.45 -0.90 35.60
CA ASN A 459 -4.59 0.11 36.23
C ASN A 459 -3.20 0.08 35.59
N LYS A 460 -2.70 1.23 35.13
CA LYS A 460 -1.35 1.40 34.58
C LYS A 460 -0.45 2.14 35.58
N SER A 461 0.77 1.65 35.76
CA SER A 461 1.80 2.38 36.50
C SER A 461 2.57 3.29 35.54
N VAL A 462 2.57 4.60 35.82
CA VAL A 462 3.32 5.58 35.03
C VAL A 462 4.72 5.74 35.61
N ASN A 463 5.76 5.59 34.79
CA ASN A 463 7.15 5.79 35.20
C ASN A 463 7.54 7.26 35.05
N LYS A 464 7.86 7.93 36.16
CA LYS A 464 8.53 9.24 36.14
C LYS A 464 9.98 9.02 36.55
N ARG A 465 10.94 9.24 35.62
CA ARG A 465 12.39 9.14 35.82
C ARG A 465 12.89 7.81 36.39
N GLY A 466 12.55 6.68 35.76
CA GLY A 466 13.15 5.38 36.09
C GLY A 466 12.76 4.76 37.43
N LYS A 467 11.91 5.40 38.24
CA LYS A 467 11.34 4.85 39.47
C LYS A 467 9.87 4.53 39.26
N LYS A 468 9.46 3.27 39.43
CA LYS A 468 8.05 2.84 39.47
C LYS A 468 7.36 3.55 40.65
N LYS A 469 6.79 4.73 40.43
CA LYS A 469 5.80 5.29 41.36
C LYS A 469 4.43 4.89 40.85
N ARG A 470 3.64 4.17 41.67
CA ARG A 470 2.19 4.04 41.48
C ARG A 470 1.59 5.44 41.58
N PHE A 471 1.40 6.08 40.44
CA PHE A 471 0.49 7.23 40.39
C PHE A 471 -0.92 6.66 40.46
N GLY A 472 -1.64 7.00 41.53
CA GLY A 472 -2.98 6.48 41.77
C GLY A 472 -3.86 6.65 40.53
N SER A 473 -4.52 5.58 40.15
CA SER A 473 -5.70 5.50 39.26
C SER A 473 -5.60 5.97 37.81
N ALA A 474 -4.43 5.96 37.16
CA ALA A 474 -4.41 6.06 35.71
C ALA A 474 -5.00 4.74 35.13
N ARG A 475 -6.15 4.85 34.48
CA ARG A 475 -6.88 3.71 33.91
C ARG A 475 -6.70 3.71 32.41
N SER A 476 -6.57 2.52 31.81
CA SER A 476 -6.58 2.33 30.37
C SER A 476 -7.62 1.25 30.04
N TRP A 477 -8.47 1.56 29.09
CA TRP A 477 -9.56 0.68 28.64
C TRP A 477 -9.11 -0.08 27.40
N PRO A 478 -9.04 -1.43 27.43
CA PRO A 478 -8.83 -2.23 26.23
C PRO A 478 -10.04 -2.14 25.31
N VAL A 479 -9.80 -1.84 24.04
CA VAL A 479 -10.82 -1.75 22.97
C VAL A 479 -10.57 -2.85 21.96
N GLY A 480 -11.54 -3.74 21.76
CA GLY A 480 -11.52 -4.75 20.71
C GLY A 480 -11.73 -4.11 19.35
N THR A 481 -10.64 -3.84 18.62
CA THR A 481 -10.71 -3.17 17.32
C THR A 481 -11.32 -4.05 16.24
N TRP A 482 -11.14 -5.37 16.35
CA TRP A 482 -11.62 -6.31 15.35
C TRP A 482 -13.13 -6.31 15.12
N PRO A 483 -13.99 -6.56 16.14
CA PRO A 483 -15.43 -6.59 15.96
C PRO A 483 -15.98 -5.24 15.51
N LEU A 484 -15.42 -4.13 16.02
CA LEU A 484 -15.84 -2.79 15.65
C LEU A 484 -15.47 -2.46 14.19
N LYS A 485 -14.28 -2.86 13.71
CA LYS A 485 -13.90 -2.73 12.29
C LYS A 485 -14.83 -3.55 11.41
N ALA A 486 -15.13 -4.80 11.78
CA ALA A 486 -16.02 -5.66 11.00
C ALA A 486 -17.44 -5.07 10.92
N GLU A 487 -17.97 -4.53 12.02
CA GLU A 487 -19.25 -3.85 12.05
C GLU A 487 -19.23 -2.58 11.16
N PHE A 488 -18.25 -1.71 11.34
CA PHE A 488 -18.14 -0.46 10.60
C PHE A 488 -18.05 -0.70 9.09
N TYR A 489 -17.17 -1.62 8.66
CA TYR A 489 -17.05 -1.95 7.25
C TYR A 489 -18.32 -2.59 6.70
N GLY A 490 -18.98 -3.48 7.45
CA GLY A 490 -20.30 -4.00 7.09
C GLY A 490 -21.35 -2.91 6.89
N ASN A 491 -21.32 -1.88 7.75
CA ASN A 491 -22.21 -0.72 7.67
C ASN A 491 -21.92 0.20 6.47
N LEU A 492 -20.64 0.36 6.09
CA LEU A 492 -20.25 1.15 4.91
C LEU A 492 -20.79 0.56 3.59
N TYR A 493 -21.05 -0.75 3.53
CA TYR A 493 -21.65 -1.38 2.35
C TYR A 493 -23.15 -1.17 2.23
N LYS A 494 -23.82 -0.75 3.30
CA LYS A 494 -25.27 -0.54 3.27
C LYS A 494 -25.62 0.59 2.29
N MET A 495 -26.62 0.35 1.48
CA MET A 495 -27.20 1.38 0.62
C MET A 495 -28.18 2.18 1.46
N GLY A 496 -28.29 3.47 1.20
CA GLY A 496 -29.29 4.32 1.84
C GLY A 496 -30.72 3.96 1.45
N LEU A 497 -31.64 4.85 1.74
CA LEU A 497 -33.09 4.68 1.59
C LEU A 497 -33.47 3.96 0.30
N ALA A 498 -34.07 2.79 0.42
CA ALA A 498 -34.60 2.06 -0.73
C ALA A 498 -35.98 2.65 -1.15
N ALA A 499 -36.34 2.48 -2.44
CA ALA A 499 -37.58 2.98 -2.94
C ALA A 499 -38.76 2.36 -2.18
N GLY A 500 -39.54 3.20 -1.48
CA GLY A 500 -40.68 2.81 -0.65
C GLY A 500 -40.40 2.63 0.83
N GLU A 501 -39.17 2.79 1.30
CA GLU A 501 -38.81 2.81 2.72
C GLU A 501 -38.85 4.24 3.29
N ALA A 502 -39.17 4.38 4.56
CA ALA A 502 -39.30 5.68 5.23
C ALA A 502 -38.01 6.08 5.98
N THR A 503 -37.12 5.14 6.22
CA THR A 503 -35.87 5.34 6.99
C THR A 503 -34.74 4.54 6.40
N ASP A 504 -33.50 5.04 6.59
CA ASP A 504 -32.30 4.31 6.23
C ASP A 504 -32.16 3.01 7.06
N PRO A 505 -31.47 1.99 6.53
CA PRO A 505 -31.35 0.71 7.22
C PRO A 505 -30.54 0.85 8.53
N PRO A 506 -30.82 0.03 9.55
CA PRO A 506 -30.08 0.02 10.82
C PRO A 506 -28.56 -0.04 10.59
N GLY A 507 -27.82 0.81 11.27
CA GLY A 507 -26.36 0.90 11.15
C GLY A 507 -25.86 1.67 9.94
N TYR A 508 -26.71 2.31 9.15
CA TYR A 508 -26.28 3.15 8.04
C TYR A 508 -25.34 4.27 8.51
N CYS A 509 -24.35 4.61 7.69
CA CYS A 509 -23.36 5.65 8.00
C CYS A 509 -23.62 6.89 7.15
N HIS A 510 -23.95 7.98 7.82
CA HIS A 510 -24.18 9.30 7.22
C HIS A 510 -22.91 10.15 7.27
N PHE A 511 -22.65 10.87 6.20
CA PHE A 511 -21.47 11.71 6.04
C PHE A 511 -21.88 13.10 5.50
N HIS A 512 -21.45 14.17 6.17
CA HIS A 512 -21.75 15.53 5.72
C HIS A 512 -20.92 15.95 4.50
N LYS A 513 -21.44 16.90 3.71
CA LYS A 513 -20.86 17.33 2.44
C LYS A 513 -19.47 17.98 2.53
N GLU A 514 -19.07 18.46 3.70
CA GLU A 514 -17.78 19.14 3.91
C GLU A 514 -16.59 18.18 4.05
N LEU A 515 -16.85 16.88 4.22
CA LEU A 515 -15.78 15.87 4.29
C LEU A 515 -15.06 15.74 2.95
N GLY A 516 -13.74 15.86 2.99
CA GLY A 516 -12.87 15.75 1.82
C GLY A 516 -12.52 14.30 1.46
N GLU A 517 -11.93 14.11 0.29
CA GLU A 517 -11.52 12.78 -0.20
C GLU A 517 -10.55 12.07 0.75
N GLU A 518 -9.64 12.80 1.38
CA GLU A 518 -8.67 12.25 2.33
C GLU A 518 -9.34 11.53 3.51
N TYR A 519 -10.42 12.08 4.04
CA TYR A 519 -11.20 11.42 5.10
C TYR A 519 -11.69 10.04 4.64
N PHE A 520 -12.31 9.95 3.45
CA PHE A 520 -12.81 8.69 2.91
C PHE A 520 -11.69 7.70 2.58
N GLN A 521 -10.55 8.20 2.14
CA GLN A 521 -9.36 7.37 1.93
C GLN A 521 -8.84 6.77 3.23
N GLN A 522 -8.86 7.53 4.33
CA GLN A 522 -8.40 7.07 5.64
C GLN A 522 -9.38 6.08 6.28
N ILE A 523 -10.70 6.32 6.24
CA ILE A 523 -11.69 5.38 6.82
C ILE A 523 -11.81 4.06 6.04
N THR A 524 -11.31 4.01 4.81
CA THR A 524 -11.24 2.79 3.98
C THR A 524 -9.80 2.29 3.83
N ALA A 525 -8.89 2.72 4.70
CA ALA A 525 -7.46 2.43 4.60
C ALA A 525 -7.08 0.99 4.94
N GLU A 526 -7.98 0.21 5.50
CA GLU A 526 -7.74 -1.19 5.82
C GLU A 526 -8.71 -2.12 5.07
N TYR A 527 -8.36 -3.39 5.01
CA TYR A 527 -9.22 -4.43 4.46
C TYR A 527 -9.04 -5.73 5.23
N PHE A 528 -10.10 -6.51 5.25
CA PHE A 528 -10.12 -7.81 5.87
C PHE A 528 -9.60 -8.87 4.90
N LYS A 529 -8.63 -9.69 5.34
CA LYS A 529 -8.05 -10.78 4.56
C LYS A 529 -8.20 -12.10 5.28
N GLN A 530 -8.65 -13.09 4.54
CA GLN A 530 -8.68 -14.48 4.97
C GLN A 530 -7.67 -15.28 4.15
N THR A 531 -6.77 -16.00 4.82
CA THR A 531 -5.78 -16.88 4.18
C THR A 531 -5.81 -18.27 4.81
N LEU A 532 -5.70 -19.30 3.99
CA LEU A 532 -5.58 -20.67 4.49
C LEU A 532 -4.09 -20.99 4.66
N VAL A 533 -3.62 -21.02 5.90
CA VAL A 533 -2.23 -21.35 6.23
C VAL A 533 -2.19 -22.75 6.87
N LYS A 534 -1.55 -23.69 6.23
CA LYS A 534 -1.46 -25.10 6.71
C LYS A 534 -2.81 -25.71 7.09
N GLY A 535 -3.86 -25.44 6.30
CA GLY A 535 -5.22 -25.95 6.53
C GLY A 535 -6.00 -25.23 7.67
N LYS A 536 -5.43 -24.18 8.28
CA LYS A 536 -6.12 -23.32 9.23
C LYS A 536 -6.44 -21.98 8.62
N LEU A 537 -7.65 -21.50 8.83
CA LEU A 537 -8.07 -20.17 8.40
C LEU A 537 -7.32 -19.13 9.26
N HIS A 538 -6.50 -18.33 8.63
CA HIS A 538 -5.85 -17.15 9.23
C HIS A 538 -6.57 -15.91 8.73
N GLU A 539 -6.98 -15.07 9.64
CA GLU A 539 -7.75 -13.86 9.38
C GLU A 539 -7.02 -12.67 9.96
N GLU A 540 -6.90 -11.60 9.20
CA GLU A 540 -6.18 -10.39 9.61
C GLU A 540 -6.74 -9.14 8.94
N TRP A 541 -6.64 -8.00 9.62
CA TRP A 541 -6.85 -6.68 9.03
C TRP A 541 -5.52 -6.16 8.51
N LEU A 542 -5.47 -5.85 7.23
CA LEU A 542 -4.27 -5.34 6.57
C LEU A 542 -4.46 -3.91 6.13
N LYS A 543 -3.42 -3.08 6.31
CA LYS A 543 -3.41 -1.71 5.82
C LYS A 543 -3.26 -1.71 4.30
N ARG A 544 -4.19 -1.04 3.65
CA ARG A 544 -4.16 -0.70 2.22
C ARG A 544 -3.42 0.63 2.00
N ARG A 545 -3.48 1.52 3.01
CA ARG A 545 -2.84 2.84 3.02
C ARG A 545 -2.13 3.05 4.35
N PRO A 546 -1.08 3.89 4.41
CA PRO A 546 -0.34 4.13 5.65
C PRO A 546 -1.19 4.91 6.66
N ASP A 547 -1.95 5.89 6.17
CA ASP A 547 -2.70 6.83 6.99
C ASP A 547 -4.12 6.28 7.17
N ASN A 548 -4.44 5.82 8.38
CA ASN A 548 -5.73 5.27 8.80
C ASN A 548 -6.28 5.98 10.06
N HIS A 549 -5.80 7.19 10.34
CA HIS A 549 -6.06 7.90 11.60
C HIS A 549 -7.56 8.12 11.86
N PHE A 550 -8.32 8.55 10.84
CA PHE A 550 -9.77 8.71 10.99
C PHE A 550 -10.52 7.37 11.09
N LEU A 551 -9.99 6.28 10.53
CA LEU A 551 -10.54 4.95 10.82
C LEU A 551 -10.39 4.61 12.30
N ASP A 552 -9.20 4.80 12.86
CA ASP A 552 -8.95 4.53 14.28
C ASP A 552 -9.83 5.44 15.16
N CYS A 553 -9.96 6.74 14.84
CA CYS A 553 -10.87 7.66 15.52
C CYS A 553 -12.32 7.15 15.49
N ARG A 554 -12.82 6.70 14.33
CA ARG A 554 -14.16 6.14 14.17
C ARG A 554 -14.37 4.92 15.07
N ILE A 555 -13.44 3.97 15.05
CA ILE A 555 -13.50 2.76 15.86
C ILE A 555 -13.52 3.09 17.37
N TYR A 556 -12.74 4.08 17.77
CA TYR A 556 -12.70 4.53 19.17
C TYR A 556 -13.96 5.30 19.58
N ALA A 557 -14.56 6.09 18.71
CA ALA A 557 -15.87 6.70 18.96
C ALA A 557 -16.97 5.65 19.12
N MET A 558 -16.98 4.59 18.30
CA MET A 558 -17.89 3.45 18.46
C MET A 558 -17.69 2.74 19.79
N ALA A 559 -16.45 2.52 20.22
CA ALA A 559 -16.15 1.94 21.53
C ALA A 559 -16.71 2.80 22.68
N MET A 560 -16.70 4.12 22.57
CA MET A 560 -17.30 5.01 23.56
C MET A 560 -18.82 4.96 23.56
N ALA A 561 -19.46 4.81 22.41
CA ALA A 561 -20.91 4.59 22.36
C ALA A 561 -21.29 3.27 23.04
N GLU A 562 -20.52 2.20 22.88
CA GLU A 562 -20.69 0.94 23.63
C GLU A 562 -20.42 1.13 25.13
N HIS A 563 -19.46 1.97 25.51
CA HIS A 563 -19.21 2.33 26.91
C HIS A 563 -20.39 3.05 27.55
N LEU A 564 -21.10 3.90 26.80
CA LEU A 564 -22.32 4.59 27.24
C LEU A 564 -23.56 3.69 27.21
N GLY A 565 -23.45 2.48 26.68
CA GLY A 565 -24.49 1.47 26.70
C GLY A 565 -25.28 1.29 25.41
N LEU A 566 -24.73 1.64 24.26
CA LEU A 566 -25.39 1.50 22.94
C LEU A 566 -26.06 0.14 22.75
N SER A 567 -25.37 -0.95 23.11
CA SER A 567 -25.90 -2.33 23.03
C SER A 567 -26.68 -2.78 24.25
N THR A 568 -26.66 -2.07 25.37
CA THR A 568 -27.20 -2.54 26.67
C THR A 568 -28.35 -1.72 27.19
N MET A 569 -28.63 -0.55 26.62
CA MET A 569 -29.78 0.27 26.98
C MET A 569 -31.10 -0.46 26.71
N THR A 570 -32.03 -0.37 27.68
CA THR A 570 -33.38 -0.87 27.47
C THR A 570 -34.21 0.07 26.58
N LYS A 571 -35.32 -0.41 26.03
CA LYS A 571 -36.23 0.41 25.24
C LYS A 571 -36.74 1.63 25.99
N GLU A 572 -36.99 1.46 27.31
CA GLU A 572 -37.42 2.55 28.18
C GLU A 572 -36.32 3.59 28.40
N ALA A 573 -35.06 3.15 28.47
CA ALA A 573 -33.91 4.06 28.56
C ALA A 573 -33.75 4.86 27.25
N TRP A 574 -33.86 4.21 26.11
CA TRP A 574 -33.86 4.86 24.81
C TRP A 574 -35.02 5.86 24.62
N ALA A 575 -36.23 5.47 25.04
CA ALA A 575 -37.40 6.37 24.96
C ALA A 575 -37.19 7.62 25.83
N ARG A 576 -36.62 7.47 27.04
CA ARG A 576 -36.29 8.62 27.91
C ARG A 576 -35.21 9.51 27.29
N LEU A 577 -34.17 8.92 26.74
CA LEU A 577 -33.08 9.65 26.06
C LEU A 577 -33.63 10.43 24.87
N ARG A 578 -34.48 9.79 24.06
CA ARG A 578 -35.15 10.43 22.92
C ARG A 578 -36.00 11.61 23.35
N ALA A 579 -36.84 11.45 24.39
CA ALA A 579 -37.65 12.55 24.91
C ALA A 579 -36.83 13.74 25.44
N GLN A 580 -35.60 13.49 25.91
CA GLN A 580 -34.67 14.55 26.33
C GLN A 580 -33.95 15.25 25.15
N ARG A 581 -33.64 14.49 24.08
CA ARG A 581 -32.84 14.98 22.95
C ARG A 581 -33.70 15.47 21.78
N GLU A 582 -34.89 14.92 21.63
CA GLU A 582 -35.87 15.23 20.57
C GLU A 582 -37.20 15.57 21.22
N PRO A 583 -37.32 16.70 21.94
CA PRO A 583 -38.56 17.08 22.56
C PRO A 583 -39.64 17.26 21.49
N GLU A 584 -40.82 16.68 21.71
CA GLU A 584 -41.98 16.98 20.88
C GLU A 584 -42.23 18.48 20.92
N ILE A 585 -41.98 19.16 19.83
CA ILE A 585 -42.38 20.58 19.68
C ILE A 585 -43.90 20.54 19.64
N ALA A 586 -44.54 20.91 20.73
CA ALA A 586 -45.99 21.14 20.74
C ALA A 586 -46.28 22.23 19.71
N THR A 587 -46.67 21.81 18.52
CA THR A 587 -47.14 22.70 17.45
C THR A 587 -48.52 23.23 17.82
N ASP A 588 -48.61 24.05 18.85
CA ASP A 588 -49.76 24.91 19.05
C ASP A 588 -49.61 26.10 18.08
N LEU A 589 -50.04 25.84 16.83
CA LEU A 589 -50.02 26.81 15.74
C LEU A 589 -50.86 28.07 16.00
N LEU A 590 -51.53 28.13 17.15
CA LEU A 590 -52.41 29.24 17.53
C LEU A 590 -51.85 30.07 18.69
N SER A 591 -50.66 29.72 19.22
CA SER A 591 -50.02 30.49 20.29
C SER A 591 -49.21 31.67 19.70
N PRO A 592 -49.48 32.93 20.10
CA PRO A 592 -48.73 34.10 19.63
C PRO A 592 -47.24 34.09 20.00
N ASP A 593 -46.83 33.27 21.00
CA ASP A 593 -45.45 33.18 21.48
C ASP A 593 -44.58 32.23 20.63
N SER A 594 -45.20 31.39 19.78
CA SER A 594 -44.45 30.47 18.90
C SER A 594 -43.64 31.21 17.80
N HIS A 595 -44.05 32.39 17.42
CA HIS A 595 -43.32 33.22 16.44
C HIS A 595 -42.11 33.93 17.01
N GLN A 596 -42.02 34.17 18.34
CA GLN A 596 -40.86 34.78 18.97
C GLN A 596 -39.74 33.80 19.26
N ALA A 597 -40.05 32.51 19.51
CA ALA A 597 -39.05 31.48 19.74
C ALA A 597 -38.26 31.12 18.45
N ILE A 598 -38.89 31.24 17.28
CA ILE A 598 -38.24 30.95 15.98
C ILE A 598 -37.36 32.15 15.55
N ALA A 599 -37.67 33.38 16.00
CA ALA A 599 -36.91 34.57 15.64
C ALA A 599 -35.68 34.82 16.55
N ALA A 600 -35.56 34.13 17.68
CA ALA A 600 -34.49 34.33 18.64
C ALA A 600 -33.25 33.44 18.42
N THR A 601 -33.32 32.47 17.52
CA THR A 601 -32.18 31.64 17.14
C THR A 601 -31.54 32.15 15.84
N GLY A 602 -31.02 33.37 15.90
CA GLY A 602 -29.99 33.78 14.95
C GLY A 602 -28.75 32.90 15.12
N PRO A 603 -27.95 32.69 14.08
CA PRO A 603 -26.78 31.87 14.20
C PRO A 603 -25.86 32.42 15.28
N VAL A 604 -25.70 31.68 16.36
CA VAL A 604 -24.64 31.98 17.33
C VAL A 604 -23.35 31.79 16.56
N ASP A 605 -22.56 32.85 16.46
CA ASP A 605 -21.20 32.81 15.92
C ASP A 605 -20.38 31.82 16.77
N VAL A 606 -20.38 30.57 16.35
CA VAL A 606 -19.40 29.58 16.84
C VAL A 606 -18.06 30.14 16.40
N VAL A 607 -17.20 30.49 17.34
CA VAL A 607 -15.81 30.83 17.07
C VAL A 607 -15.22 29.65 16.31
N LYS A 608 -15.16 29.78 14.99
CA LYS A 608 -14.54 28.76 14.13
C LYS A 608 -13.06 28.77 14.49
N PRO A 609 -12.52 27.65 15.01
CA PRO A 609 -11.08 27.50 14.99
C PRO A 609 -10.63 27.69 13.54
N ALA A 610 -9.56 28.45 13.33
CA ALA A 610 -9.05 28.78 12.01
C ALA A 610 -8.97 27.49 11.19
N LYS A 611 -9.58 27.46 9.99
CA LYS A 611 -9.52 26.30 9.09
C LYS A 611 -8.07 25.99 8.83
N THR A 612 -7.54 24.99 9.52
CA THR A 612 -6.22 24.46 9.24
C THR A 612 -6.42 23.54 8.05
N GLU A 613 -6.05 23.99 6.86
CA GLU A 613 -5.93 23.08 5.72
C GLU A 613 -4.96 21.96 6.14
N LEU A 614 -5.36 20.72 5.89
CA LEU A 614 -4.49 19.57 6.10
C LEU A 614 -3.14 19.83 5.41
N PRO A 615 -2.01 19.65 6.10
CA PRO A 615 -0.72 20.02 5.55
C PRO A 615 -0.49 19.26 4.26
N LYS A 616 -0.44 19.97 3.13
CA LYS A 616 0.09 19.43 1.89
C LYS A 616 1.48 18.93 2.21
N LYS A 617 1.73 17.62 2.04
CA LYS A 617 3.05 17.01 2.20
C LYS A 617 4.06 17.87 1.46
N GLU A 618 4.77 18.75 2.17
CA GLU A 618 5.94 19.41 1.59
C GLU A 618 6.89 18.30 1.16
N ARG A 619 7.17 18.25 -0.14
CA ARG A 619 8.27 17.46 -0.68
C ARG A 619 9.50 17.82 0.15
N ARG A 620 9.94 16.95 1.03
CA ARG A 620 11.30 17.01 1.56
C ARG A 620 12.23 16.99 0.35
N ARG A 621 12.59 18.16 -0.14
CA ARG A 621 13.74 18.33 -1.01
C ARG A 621 14.90 17.74 -0.22
N SER A 622 15.45 16.64 -0.72
CA SER A 622 16.66 16.06 -0.19
C SER A 622 17.69 17.18 -0.10
N ARG A 623 18.20 17.42 1.10
CA ARG A 623 19.28 18.36 1.42
C ARG A 623 20.62 17.78 0.90
N TRP A 624 20.70 17.55 -0.41
CA TRP A 624 21.88 17.08 -1.10
C TRP A 624 22.18 18.01 -2.28
N GLY A 625 22.45 19.26 -1.99
CA GLY A 625 22.76 20.26 -3.00
C GLY A 625 23.40 21.51 -2.45
N ALA A 626 24.25 21.43 -1.45
CA ALA A 626 25.04 22.56 -0.96
C ALA A 626 26.39 22.08 -0.40
N TYR A 627 27.24 21.58 -1.24
CA TYR A 627 28.70 21.65 -1.12
C TYR A 627 29.28 21.49 -2.53
N GLY A 628 29.46 22.61 -3.19
CA GLY A 628 30.14 22.73 -4.44
C GLY A 628 30.68 24.14 -4.57
N ASN A 629 31.88 24.35 -4.10
CA ASN A 629 32.90 25.23 -4.65
C ASN A 629 34.18 24.43 -4.77
#